data_4da8a73686f529522e05e79c7401776b
#
_entry.id   4da8a73686f529522e05e79c7401776b
#
_cell.length_a   1.000
_cell.length_b   1.000
_cell.length_c   1.000
_cell.angle_alpha   90.00
_cell.angle_beta   90.00
_cell.angle_gamma   90.00
#
_symmetry.space_group_name_H-M   'P 1'
#
loop_
_entity.id
_entity.type
_entity.pdbx_description
1 polymer ?
#
loop_
_entity_poly.entity_id
_entity_poly.type
_entity_poly.pdbx_seq_one_letter_code
_entity_poly.pdbx_strand_id
1 'polypeptide(L)'
;MHYLFYDGESVSGTVNIAIKKKLDHQGIRIEFIGQIEVYYDRGNQHDFISMVKELALPGILTESKSFRFDFQQVEKPYESYVGTNVKLRYFLRVVIVRRLTDIVREMDIIVHALSAYPDTNNSIKMEVGIEDCLHIEFEYNRSKLLFLVHFFFSFFFLVFEGG
;
A
#
# COMPACT_ATOMS: atom_id res chain seq x y z
N MET A 1 -3.16 1.61 17.58
CA MET A 1 -4.20 2.46 16.95
C MET A 1 -3.91 2.44 15.47
N HIS A 2 -4.82 1.91 14.65
CA HIS A 2 -4.64 1.88 13.20
C HIS A 2 -5.41 3.05 12.60
N TYR A 3 -4.75 3.85 11.77
CA TYR A 3 -5.37 4.93 11.04
C TYR A 3 -5.91 4.39 9.72
N LEU A 4 -7.22 4.45 9.55
CA LEU A 4 -7.94 3.97 8.37
C LEU A 4 -8.26 5.16 7.47
N PHE A 5 -7.95 5.03 6.19
CA PHE A 5 -8.21 6.04 5.15
C PHE A 5 -8.88 5.40 3.92
N TYR A 6 -9.59 6.24 3.17
CA TYR A 6 -10.17 5.90 1.89
C TYR A 6 -9.51 6.68 0.76
N ASP A 7 -9.73 6.23 -0.48
CA ASP A 7 -9.25 6.95 -1.66
C ASP A 7 -9.79 8.39 -1.70
N GLY A 8 -8.96 9.34 -2.16
CA GLY A 8 -9.29 10.76 -2.22
C GLY A 8 -9.27 11.50 -0.88
N GLU A 9 -9.23 10.81 0.26
CA GLU A 9 -9.14 11.47 1.56
C GLU A 9 -7.77 12.12 1.78
N SER A 10 -7.79 13.32 2.37
CA SER A 10 -6.57 14.02 2.78
C SER A 10 -5.91 13.32 3.97
N VAL A 11 -4.58 13.28 3.96
CA VAL A 11 -3.78 12.72 5.06
C VAL A 11 -3.09 13.87 5.78
N SER A 12 -3.58 14.19 6.97
CA SER A 12 -3.06 15.32 7.76
C SER A 12 -2.73 14.92 9.19
N GLY A 13 -1.87 15.70 9.82
CA GLY A 13 -1.49 15.42 11.20
C GLY A 13 -0.41 16.34 11.74
N THR A 14 0.21 15.88 12.81
CA THR A 14 1.30 16.62 13.48
C THR A 14 2.47 15.68 13.76
N VAL A 15 3.65 16.08 13.34
CA VAL A 15 4.92 15.42 13.67
C VAL A 15 5.49 16.07 14.91
N ASN A 16 5.61 15.33 16.00
CA ASN A 16 6.20 15.81 17.25
C ASN A 16 7.63 15.31 17.36
N ILE A 17 8.60 16.21 17.35
CA ILE A 17 10.01 15.91 17.51
C ILE A 17 10.42 16.29 18.92
N ALA A 18 10.63 15.29 19.77
CA ALA A 18 11.13 15.46 21.12
C ALA A 18 12.66 15.31 21.12
N ILE A 19 13.35 16.30 21.63
CA ILE A 19 14.82 16.29 21.72
C ILE A 19 15.28 16.45 23.17
N LYS A 20 16.37 15.76 23.52
CA LYS A 20 17.04 15.92 24.83
C LYS A 20 18.25 16.83 24.76
N LYS A 21 18.81 17.03 23.58
CA LYS A 21 19.99 17.86 23.29
C LYS A 21 19.75 18.60 21.97
N LYS A 22 20.48 19.68 21.76
CA LYS A 22 20.47 20.40 20.47
C LYS A 22 20.69 19.45 19.32
N LEU A 23 19.86 19.56 18.28
CA LEU A 23 19.89 18.74 17.09
C LEU A 23 20.14 19.63 15.86
N ASP A 24 21.34 19.48 15.28
CA ASP A 24 21.69 20.11 14.01
C ASP A 24 21.14 19.25 12.86
N HIS A 25 20.44 19.89 11.91
CA HIS A 25 19.83 19.23 10.76
C HIS A 25 19.92 20.07 9.49
N GLN A 26 19.99 19.39 8.36
CA GLN A 26 20.03 19.97 7.02
C GLN A 26 18.64 20.04 6.35
N GLY A 27 17.59 19.78 7.10
CA GLY A 27 16.20 19.78 6.68
C GLY A 27 15.42 18.72 7.42
N ILE A 28 14.10 18.94 7.52
CA ILE A 28 13.16 17.94 8.04
C ILE A 28 12.02 17.85 7.03
N ARG A 29 11.74 16.66 6.56
CA ARG A 29 10.65 16.41 5.62
C ARG A 29 9.78 15.26 6.06
N ILE A 30 8.56 15.26 5.59
CA ILE A 30 7.63 14.17 5.68
C ILE A 30 7.28 13.68 4.28
N GLU A 31 7.22 12.38 4.11
CA GLU A 31 6.90 11.70 2.87
C GLU A 31 5.66 10.85 3.10
N PHE A 32 4.71 10.89 2.15
CA PHE A 32 3.62 9.92 2.05
C PHE A 32 3.96 8.97 0.91
N ILE A 33 4.03 7.69 1.20
CA ILE A 33 4.49 6.66 0.27
C ILE A 33 3.48 5.54 0.19
N GLY A 34 3.13 5.14 -1.04
CA GLY A 34 2.44 3.88 -1.34
C GLY A 34 3.43 2.96 -2.06
N GLN A 35 3.64 1.75 -1.52
CA GLN A 35 4.69 0.86 -1.96
C GLN A 35 4.19 -0.57 -2.09
N ILE A 36 4.63 -1.25 -3.15
CA ILE A 36 4.50 -2.69 -3.33
C ILE A 36 5.85 -3.34 -3.00
N GLU A 37 5.83 -4.28 -2.06
CA GLU A 37 6.98 -5.12 -1.70
C GLU A 37 6.74 -6.54 -2.23
N VAL A 38 7.67 -7.08 -2.99
CA VAL A 38 7.60 -8.43 -3.58
C VAL A 38 8.70 -9.29 -2.98
N TYR A 39 8.31 -10.32 -2.22
CA TYR A 39 9.26 -11.10 -1.41
C TYR A 39 9.98 -12.21 -2.18
N TYR A 40 9.39 -12.75 -3.24
CA TYR A 40 10.00 -13.84 -4.01
C TYR A 40 11.09 -13.38 -5.00
N ASP A 41 11.17 -12.09 -5.31
CA ASP A 41 12.16 -11.51 -6.21
C ASP A 41 13.13 -10.61 -5.44
N ARG A 42 13.96 -11.21 -4.58
CA ARG A 42 14.99 -10.54 -3.76
C ARG A 42 14.51 -9.29 -3.00
N GLY A 43 13.20 -9.24 -2.67
CA GLY A 43 12.61 -8.12 -1.94
C GLY A 43 12.54 -6.83 -2.75
N ASN A 44 12.23 -6.92 -4.04
CA ASN A 44 12.00 -5.74 -4.87
C ASN A 44 10.87 -4.90 -4.29
N GLN A 45 11.13 -3.60 -4.16
CA GLN A 45 10.19 -2.60 -3.70
C GLN A 45 9.93 -1.61 -4.82
N HIS A 46 8.66 -1.29 -5.03
CA HIS A 46 8.24 -0.31 -6.03
C HIS A 46 7.27 0.69 -5.41
N ASP A 47 7.67 1.95 -5.41
CA ASP A 47 6.81 3.04 -4.96
C ASP A 47 5.90 3.45 -6.12
N PHE A 48 4.59 3.30 -5.95
CA PHE A 48 3.59 3.74 -6.93
C PHE A 48 3.02 5.12 -6.60
N ILE A 49 3.24 5.58 -5.37
CA ILE A 49 2.92 6.94 -4.93
C ILE A 49 4.05 7.45 -4.04
N SER A 50 4.46 8.70 -4.25
CA SER A 50 5.44 9.39 -3.41
C SER A 50 5.13 10.89 -3.41
N MET A 51 4.79 11.41 -2.24
CA MET A 51 4.57 12.83 -2.01
C MET A 51 5.48 13.30 -0.90
N VAL A 52 6.12 14.44 -1.08
CA VAL A 52 7.08 14.99 -0.12
C VAL A 52 6.66 16.38 0.31
N LYS A 53 6.80 16.68 1.59
CA LYS A 53 6.57 18.01 2.14
C LYS A 53 7.69 18.38 3.11
N GLU A 54 8.33 19.53 2.87
CA GLU A 54 9.30 20.09 3.77
C GLU A 54 8.63 20.66 5.02
N LEU A 55 9.10 20.25 6.19
CA LEU A 55 8.62 20.72 7.49
C LEU A 55 9.52 21.80 8.07
N ALA A 56 10.84 21.71 7.84
CA ALA A 56 11.79 22.69 8.27
C ALA A 56 13.00 22.78 7.33
N LEU A 57 13.46 23.99 7.08
CA LEU A 57 14.72 24.29 6.40
C LEU A 57 15.92 23.93 7.29
N PRO A 58 17.15 23.84 6.75
CA PRO A 58 18.36 23.60 7.52
C PRO A 58 18.48 24.51 8.73
N GLY A 59 18.87 23.95 9.88
CA GLY A 59 18.98 24.71 11.12
C GLY A 59 19.29 23.85 12.33
N ILE A 60 19.10 24.44 13.51
CA ILE A 60 19.33 23.77 14.79
C ILE A 60 18.03 23.80 15.61
N LEU A 61 17.55 22.62 15.98
CA LEU A 61 16.50 22.51 16.99
C LEU A 61 17.13 22.61 18.37
N THR A 62 16.70 23.59 19.15
CA THR A 62 17.15 23.80 20.52
C THR A 62 16.15 23.27 21.56
N GLU A 63 14.92 23.08 21.16
CA GLU A 63 13.81 22.58 21.95
C GLU A 63 12.92 21.62 21.13
N SER A 64 12.09 20.87 21.83
CA SER A 64 11.11 19.99 21.18
C SER A 64 10.12 20.81 20.38
N LYS A 65 9.79 20.36 19.16
CA LYS A 65 8.97 21.10 18.22
C LYS A 65 7.94 20.21 17.52
N SER A 66 6.79 20.80 17.26
CA SER A 66 5.69 20.16 16.52
C SER A 66 5.52 20.82 15.16
N PHE A 67 5.36 20.00 14.12
CA PHE A 67 5.16 20.43 12.73
C PHE A 67 3.84 19.88 12.22
N ARG A 68 2.96 20.73 11.72
CA ARG A 68 1.74 20.30 11.05
C ARG A 68 2.00 19.97 9.60
N PHE A 69 1.38 18.91 9.11
CA PHE A 69 1.40 18.55 7.71
C PHE A 69 -0.02 18.25 7.21
N ASP A 70 -0.20 18.37 5.91
CA ASP A 70 -1.45 18.10 5.23
C ASP A 70 -1.13 17.74 3.76
N PHE A 71 -1.46 16.51 3.38
CA PHE A 71 -1.47 16.03 2.00
C PHE A 71 -2.93 16.00 1.56
N GLN A 72 -3.32 16.94 0.70
CA GLN A 72 -4.71 17.10 0.27
C GLN A 72 -5.05 16.16 -0.87
N GLN A 73 -6.27 15.60 -0.86
CA GLN A 73 -6.86 14.81 -1.94
C GLN A 73 -5.90 13.72 -2.47
N VAL A 74 -5.34 12.95 -1.56
CA VAL A 74 -4.36 11.93 -1.93
C VAL A 74 -5.05 10.76 -2.62
N GLU A 75 -4.70 10.54 -3.89
CA GLU A 75 -5.11 9.33 -4.60
C GLU A 75 -4.48 8.11 -3.96
N LYS A 76 -5.31 7.12 -3.62
CA LYS A 76 -4.91 5.85 -3.04
C LYS A 76 -5.54 4.72 -3.85
N PRO A 77 -4.98 4.44 -5.06
CA PRO A 77 -5.62 3.59 -6.06
C PRO A 77 -5.77 2.13 -5.63
N TYR A 78 -5.05 1.72 -4.61
CA TYR A 78 -5.04 0.34 -4.14
C TYR A 78 -5.35 0.23 -2.66
N GLU A 79 -5.93 -0.89 -2.23
CA GLU A 79 -6.09 -1.21 -0.81
C GLU A 79 -4.78 -1.70 -0.20
N SER A 80 -4.61 -1.45 1.10
CA SER A 80 -3.53 -2.08 1.86
C SER A 80 -3.73 -3.59 1.89
N TYR A 81 -2.70 -4.33 1.54
CA TYR A 81 -2.74 -5.79 1.44
C TYR A 81 -1.48 -6.42 2.02
N VAL A 82 -1.65 -7.53 2.73
CA VAL A 82 -0.54 -8.34 3.23
C VAL A 82 -0.78 -9.80 2.83
N GLY A 83 0.06 -10.29 1.93
CA GLY A 83 0.06 -11.68 1.48
C GLY A 83 1.39 -12.37 1.75
N THR A 84 1.48 -13.65 1.38
CA THR A 84 2.68 -14.46 1.58
C THR A 84 3.87 -13.95 0.76
N ASN A 85 3.62 -13.52 -0.48
CA ASN A 85 4.66 -13.16 -1.44
C ASN A 85 4.67 -11.69 -1.81
N VAL A 86 3.65 -10.93 -1.39
CA VAL A 86 3.49 -9.52 -1.74
C VAL A 86 2.84 -8.76 -0.58
N LYS A 87 3.32 -7.54 -0.37
CA LYS A 87 2.71 -6.58 0.54
C LYS A 87 2.51 -5.27 -0.19
N LEU A 88 1.32 -4.70 -0.05
CA LEU A 88 0.99 -3.37 -0.48
C LEU A 88 0.74 -2.52 0.76
N ARG A 89 1.57 -1.52 0.97
CA ARG A 89 1.50 -0.69 2.16
C ARG A 89 1.49 0.79 1.81
N TYR A 90 0.84 1.57 2.65
CA TYR A 90 0.98 3.02 2.70
C TYR A 90 1.59 3.41 4.03
N PHE A 91 2.46 4.39 4.01
CA PHE A 91 3.09 4.87 5.22
C PHE A 91 3.52 6.32 5.11
N LEU A 92 3.61 6.96 6.27
CA LEU A 92 4.26 8.24 6.44
C LEU A 92 5.69 8.01 6.88
N ARG A 93 6.63 8.66 6.22
CA ARG A 93 8.05 8.63 6.59
C ARG A 93 8.51 10.03 6.93
N VAL A 94 9.02 10.22 8.15
CA VAL A 94 9.67 11.46 8.56
C VAL A 94 11.17 11.27 8.50
N VAL A 95 11.83 12.18 7.78
CA VAL A 95 13.28 12.17 7.62
C VAL A 95 13.86 13.46 8.19
N ILE A 96 14.73 13.34 9.16
CA ILE A 96 15.57 14.44 9.65
C ILE A 96 16.94 14.25 9.02
N VAL A 97 17.24 15.07 8.01
CA VAL A 97 18.51 15.02 7.28
C VAL A 97 19.61 15.56 8.16
N ARG A 98 20.68 14.80 8.33
CA ARG A 98 21.85 15.20 9.12
C ARG A 98 23.14 15.00 8.35
N ARG A 99 24.21 15.58 8.82
CA ARG A 99 25.54 15.54 8.18
C ARG A 99 26.11 14.13 8.03
N LEU A 100 25.89 13.24 9.00
CA LEU A 100 26.48 11.89 9.02
C LEU A 100 25.45 10.80 8.74
N THR A 101 24.35 10.82 9.46
CA THR A 101 23.31 9.76 9.35
C THR A 101 21.96 10.38 9.61
N ASP A 102 21.04 10.18 8.69
CA ASP A 102 19.67 10.66 8.80
C ASP A 102 18.90 9.91 9.90
N ILE A 103 17.96 10.60 10.51
CA ILE A 103 16.98 9.96 11.40
C ILE A 103 15.72 9.73 10.59
N VAL A 104 15.33 8.47 10.45
CA VAL A 104 14.13 8.05 9.71
C VAL A 104 13.17 7.37 10.66
N ARG A 105 11.89 7.72 10.56
CA ARG A 105 10.78 7.05 11.27
C ARG A 105 9.61 6.87 10.32
N GLU A 106 9.04 5.68 10.34
CA GLU A 106 7.88 5.33 9.52
C GLU A 106 6.69 5.00 10.41
N MET A 107 5.51 5.27 9.88
CA MET A 107 4.23 4.93 10.48
C MET A 107 3.30 4.43 9.39
N ASP A 108 2.93 3.15 9.46
CA ASP A 108 1.98 2.55 8.52
C ASP A 108 0.58 3.11 8.74
N ILE A 109 -0.13 3.31 7.64
CA ILE A 109 -1.56 3.61 7.59
C ILE A 109 -2.28 2.52 6.79
N ILE A 110 -3.55 2.33 7.09
CA ILE A 110 -4.38 1.36 6.37
C ILE A 110 -5.28 2.11 5.41
N VAL A 111 -5.30 1.66 4.16
CA VAL A 111 -6.17 2.18 3.12
C VAL A 111 -7.16 1.09 2.72
N HIS A 112 -8.45 1.42 2.75
CA HIS A 112 -9.50 0.62 2.16
C HIS A 112 -10.09 1.34 0.94
N ALA A 113 -10.30 0.61 -0.14
CA ALA A 113 -11.06 1.12 -1.26
C ALA A 113 -12.55 0.89 -0.99
N LEU A 114 -13.32 1.96 -0.84
CA LEU A 114 -14.78 1.90 -0.93
C LEU A 114 -15.13 1.65 -2.39
N SER A 115 -15.05 0.40 -2.79
CA SER A 115 -15.49 0.01 -4.10
C SER A 115 -17.01 -0.03 -4.10
N ALA A 116 -17.64 0.89 -4.83
CA ALA A 116 -19.01 0.66 -5.24
C ALA A 116 -19.05 -0.72 -5.92
N TYR A 117 -19.87 -1.63 -5.40
CA TYR A 117 -20.12 -2.90 -6.07
C TYR A 117 -20.59 -2.57 -7.48
N PRO A 118 -19.96 -3.10 -8.54
CA PRO A 118 -20.55 -2.99 -9.85
C PRO A 118 -21.92 -3.63 -9.79
N ASP A 119 -22.94 -2.93 -10.28
CA ASP A 119 -24.33 -3.41 -10.32
C ASP A 119 -24.50 -4.71 -11.12
N THR A 120 -23.48 -5.08 -11.87
CA THR A 120 -23.39 -6.33 -12.64
C THR A 120 -22.19 -7.14 -12.18
N ASN A 121 -22.49 -8.19 -11.45
CA ASN A 121 -21.48 -9.19 -11.05
C ASN A 121 -21.37 -10.25 -12.17
N ASN A 122 -20.69 -9.90 -13.26
CA ASN A 122 -20.51 -10.81 -14.40
C ASN A 122 -19.49 -11.90 -14.01
N SER A 123 -19.84 -13.15 -14.27
CA SER A 123 -18.91 -14.26 -14.15
C SER A 123 -17.78 -14.11 -15.19
N ILE A 124 -16.57 -14.44 -14.78
CA ILE A 124 -15.43 -14.55 -15.69
C ILE A 124 -15.35 -16.01 -16.11
N LYS A 125 -15.45 -16.25 -17.42
CA LYS A 125 -15.24 -17.58 -18.02
C LYS A 125 -13.91 -17.57 -18.74
N MET A 126 -13.13 -18.61 -18.56
CA MET A 126 -11.89 -18.82 -19.29
C MET A 126 -11.79 -20.27 -19.69
N GLU A 127 -11.36 -20.47 -20.90
CA GLU A 127 -11.14 -21.77 -21.52
C GLU A 127 -9.70 -21.85 -21.97
N VAL A 128 -8.99 -22.88 -21.56
CA VAL A 128 -7.60 -23.14 -21.93
C VAL A 128 -7.49 -24.61 -22.32
N GLY A 129 -6.96 -24.87 -23.51
CA GLY A 129 -6.82 -26.23 -24.01
C GLY A 129 -5.59 -26.42 -24.89
N ILE A 130 -5.17 -27.66 -25.00
CA ILE A 130 -4.23 -28.14 -26.01
C ILE A 130 -5.01 -29.08 -26.88
N GLU A 131 -5.04 -28.81 -28.19
CA GLU A 131 -5.79 -29.63 -29.17
C GLU A 131 -5.60 -31.13 -28.90
N ASP A 132 -6.74 -31.83 -28.79
CA ASP A 132 -6.84 -33.29 -28.62
C ASP A 132 -6.21 -33.88 -27.34
N CYS A 133 -5.72 -33.07 -26.41
CA CYS A 133 -5.03 -33.55 -25.21
C CYS A 133 -5.64 -33.09 -23.90
N LEU A 134 -5.95 -31.84 -23.79
CA LEU A 134 -6.41 -31.25 -22.52
C LEU A 134 -7.34 -30.08 -22.78
N HIS A 135 -8.51 -30.12 -22.16
CA HIS A 135 -9.46 -29.02 -22.14
C HIS A 135 -9.75 -28.65 -20.70
N ILE A 136 -9.48 -27.41 -20.33
CA ILE A 136 -9.77 -26.86 -19.01
C ILE A 136 -10.72 -25.69 -19.18
N GLU A 137 -11.91 -25.83 -18.66
CA GLU A 137 -12.90 -24.79 -18.60
C GLU A 137 -13.05 -24.37 -17.13
N PHE A 138 -12.98 -23.07 -16.83
CA PHE A 138 -13.28 -22.60 -15.52
C PHE A 138 -14.17 -21.34 -15.57
N GLU A 139 -15.11 -21.31 -14.66
CA GLU A 139 -16.01 -20.20 -14.47
C GLU A 139 -15.82 -19.64 -13.07
N TYR A 140 -15.59 -18.34 -13.00
CA TYR A 140 -15.48 -17.60 -11.77
C TYR A 140 -16.71 -16.69 -11.61
N ASN A 141 -17.53 -16.97 -10.61
CA ASN A 141 -18.85 -16.34 -10.46
C ASN A 141 -18.82 -14.89 -9.99
N ARG A 142 -17.66 -14.31 -9.74
CA ARG A 142 -17.54 -12.92 -9.27
C ARG A 142 -16.35 -12.24 -9.90
N SER A 143 -16.56 -11.09 -10.51
CA SER A 143 -15.50 -10.24 -11.07
C SER A 143 -14.63 -9.56 -9.99
N LYS A 144 -15.01 -9.64 -8.71
CA LYS A 144 -14.29 -9.08 -7.57
C LYS A 144 -14.17 -10.10 -6.45
N LEU A 145 -12.91 -10.32 -6.02
CA LEU A 145 -12.61 -10.99 -4.76
C LEU A 145 -12.86 -10.02 -3.61
N LEU A 146 -13.97 -10.22 -2.89
CA LEU A 146 -14.10 -9.66 -1.55
C LEU A 146 -13.30 -10.56 -0.62
N PHE A 147 -12.23 -10.03 -0.04
CA PHE A 147 -11.53 -10.66 1.08
C PHE A 147 -12.41 -10.61 2.35
N LEU A 148 -13.47 -11.39 2.34
CA LEU A 148 -14.06 -11.93 3.56
C LEU A 148 -13.67 -13.40 3.58
N VAL A 149 -12.82 -13.73 4.54
CA VAL A 149 -12.35 -15.07 4.84
C VAL A 149 -13.51 -16.08 4.77
N HIS A 150 -13.65 -16.73 3.63
CA HIS A 150 -14.25 -18.05 3.52
C HIS A 150 -13.75 -18.68 2.22
N PHE A 151 -12.82 -19.59 2.37
CA PHE A 151 -12.45 -20.54 1.34
C PHE A 151 -13.67 -21.33 0.93
N PHE A 152 -14.24 -21.04 -0.22
CA PHE A 152 -15.03 -22.01 -0.97
C PHE A 152 -14.31 -22.28 -2.28
N PHE A 153 -13.65 -23.42 -2.32
CA PHE A 153 -13.21 -24.05 -3.56
C PHE A 153 -14.44 -24.30 -4.44
N SER A 154 -14.55 -23.58 -5.56
CA SER A 154 -15.48 -23.92 -6.63
C SER A 154 -14.76 -24.81 -7.63
N PHE A 155 -15.16 -26.03 -7.66
CA PHE A 155 -15.07 -27.09 -8.65
C PHE A 155 -14.14 -26.90 -9.84
N PHE A 156 -13.06 -27.66 -9.85
CA PHE A 156 -12.35 -28.07 -11.05
C PHE A 156 -13.12 -29.20 -11.73
N PHE A 157 -13.59 -28.97 -12.96
CA PHE A 157 -13.96 -30.06 -13.85
C PHE A 157 -12.79 -30.34 -14.80
N LEU A 158 -12.14 -31.46 -14.61
CA LEU A 158 -11.18 -32.03 -15.55
C LEU A 158 -11.96 -33.00 -16.44
N VAL A 159 -12.20 -32.65 -17.70
CA VAL A 159 -12.73 -33.58 -18.67
C VAL A 159 -11.55 -34.10 -19.49
N PHE A 160 -11.25 -35.40 -19.31
CA PHE A 160 -10.36 -36.13 -20.20
C PHE A 160 -11.20 -36.73 -21.33
N GLU A 161 -11.14 -36.23 -22.54
CA GLU A 161 -11.54 -36.97 -23.72
C GLU A 161 -10.35 -37.79 -24.22
N GLY A 162 -10.33 -39.06 -23.80
CA GLY A 162 -9.42 -40.03 -24.35
C GLY A 162 -10.05 -40.67 -25.58
N GLY A 163 -9.43 -40.47 -26.75
CA GLY A 163 -9.69 -41.27 -27.95
C GLY A 163 -8.98 -42.61 -27.89
#